data_229650f4257c99ec7de1a42ca3d1adb1
#
_entry.id   229650f4257c99ec7de1a42ca3d1adb1
#
_cell.length_a   1.000
_cell.length_b   1.000
_cell.length_c   1.000
_cell.angle_alpha   90.00
_cell.angle_beta   90.00
_cell.angle_gamma   90.00
#
_symmetry.space_group_name_H-M   'P 1'
#
loop_
_entity.id
_entity.type
_entity.pdbx_description
1 polymer ?
#
loop_
_entity_poly.entity_id
_entity_poly.type
_entity_poly.pdbx_seq_one_letter_code
_entity_poly.pdbx_strand_id
1 'polypeptide(L)'
;MIHSRRWAAAAAALALLLTGCSSAPGAPALGAGRSEIIVQAGEDEIPGLQSTAEEYTRDTGVDVRFVQREINAQAISNFISQSPTGQAPDIIVSPHDNLGQLAANGVVAPVELGDSGEDFTKNAQDAVKYNGVSYGVPYGVESVALVRNNELTTAEPSTFDDLRADGHRVMKEQGVSYPFTVSQDPDAGDPYHLYPLQTSFGAEVFKREKSGEYTDELAMGGEQGHQFAEYLADLGKSGDLRTSMTPDIAKESFIKGDSPYHIAGPWDVAEIEEAGMDVTVLPVPPAGPEEARPFAGVRAFFVNANAQNPVAAQDFAANYLTRADAQDSLYESTGRPPASKTAIENISDDPLRTSYAEIATTALPMPAIPAMGAVWSFWGTAENGIVEGDGAPVELWDQMIANIEGQIQ
;
A
#
# COMPACT_ATOMS: atom_id res chain seq x y z
N MET A 1 3.35 5.82 83.91
CA MET A 1 3.09 7.21 84.24
C MET A 1 2.13 7.72 83.16
N ILE A 2 0.77 7.74 83.42
CA ILE A 2 0.01 8.83 83.95
C ILE A 2 0.11 10.08 83.02
N HIS A 3 -0.87 10.64 82.38
CA HIS A 3 -2.28 10.97 82.63
C HIS A 3 -2.95 11.28 81.25
N SER A 4 -4.14 10.84 80.85
CA SER A 4 -5.53 11.12 81.26
C SER A 4 -6.05 12.53 80.89
N ARG A 5 -7.26 12.50 80.28
CA ARG A 5 -8.40 13.45 80.40
C ARG A 5 -8.52 14.54 79.33
N ARG A 6 -9.66 14.97 78.83
CA ARG A 6 -11.11 14.67 78.95
C ARG A 6 -11.86 15.54 77.94
N TRP A 7 -12.92 14.98 77.28
CA TRP A 7 -14.28 15.45 77.05
C TRP A 7 -14.55 16.96 76.89
N ALA A 8 -15.30 17.30 75.81
CA ALA A 8 -16.66 17.88 75.94
C ALA A 8 -17.35 17.93 74.58
N ALA A 9 -18.58 17.47 74.58
CA ALA A 9 -19.57 17.55 73.52
C ALA A 9 -20.33 18.90 73.63
N ALA A 10 -20.84 19.40 72.54
CA ALA A 10 -22.03 20.28 72.53
C ALA A 10 -22.76 20.12 71.19
N ALA A 11 -24.06 19.90 71.33
CA ALA A 11 -25.05 19.62 70.28
C ALA A 11 -25.74 20.89 69.76
N ALA A 12 -26.37 20.67 68.61
CA ALA A 12 -27.60 21.28 68.08
C ALA A 12 -27.57 22.71 67.56
N ALA A 13 -27.91 22.81 66.26
CA ALA A 13 -29.12 23.58 65.82
C ALA A 13 -29.47 23.25 64.38
N LEU A 14 -30.70 22.76 64.24
CA LEU A 14 -31.45 22.49 63.03
C LEU A 14 -31.99 23.77 62.44
N ALA A 15 -31.70 24.10 61.19
CA ALA A 15 -32.46 25.10 60.41
C ALA A 15 -32.65 24.65 58.97
N LEU A 16 -33.86 24.19 58.67
CA LEU A 16 -34.40 24.04 57.34
C LEU A 16 -34.57 25.40 56.69
N LEU A 17 -34.01 25.59 55.47
CA LEU A 17 -34.47 26.51 54.47
C LEU A 17 -34.48 25.82 53.13
N LEU A 18 -35.67 25.47 52.66
CA LEU A 18 -36.01 25.18 51.27
C LEU A 18 -35.98 26.49 50.50
N THR A 19 -35.17 26.55 49.39
CA THR A 19 -35.55 27.17 48.11
C THR A 19 -34.35 27.18 47.18
N GLY A 20 -34.59 26.80 45.93
CA GLY A 20 -33.68 27.11 44.82
C GLY A 20 -33.41 25.92 43.91
N CYS A 21 -34.31 25.65 42.97
CA CYS A 21 -33.96 24.95 41.73
C CYS A 21 -32.89 25.78 41.00
N SER A 22 -31.64 25.37 41.07
CA SER A 22 -30.63 25.74 40.08
C SER A 22 -30.19 24.45 39.38
N SER A 23 -30.45 24.41 38.09
CA SER A 23 -29.96 23.38 37.16
C SER A 23 -28.48 23.15 37.43
N ALA A 24 -28.15 21.97 37.94
CA ALA A 24 -26.79 21.48 37.99
C ALA A 24 -26.28 21.36 36.53
N PRO A 25 -25.06 21.81 36.23
CA PRO A 25 -24.44 21.43 34.95
C PRO A 25 -24.39 19.91 34.89
N GLY A 26 -24.86 19.35 33.76
CA GLY A 26 -24.88 17.90 33.54
C GLY A 26 -23.54 17.29 33.90
N ALA A 27 -23.59 16.18 34.60
CA ALA A 27 -22.41 15.34 34.80
C ALA A 27 -21.80 15.05 33.42
N PRO A 28 -20.46 15.11 33.27
CA PRO A 28 -19.85 14.73 32.03
C PRO A 28 -20.27 13.29 31.74
N ALA A 29 -20.78 13.05 30.54
CA ALA A 29 -21.11 11.72 30.07
C ALA A 29 -19.82 10.87 30.17
N LEU A 30 -19.89 9.78 30.90
CA LEU A 30 -18.87 8.75 30.91
C LEU A 30 -18.77 8.21 29.48
N GLY A 31 -17.69 8.53 28.77
CA GLY A 31 -17.44 8.08 27.41
C GLY A 31 -17.11 9.16 26.40
N ALA A 32 -16.60 10.32 26.81
CA ALA A 32 -15.95 11.23 25.87
C ALA A 32 -14.64 10.53 25.40
N GLY A 33 -14.74 9.85 24.28
CA GLY A 33 -13.57 9.47 23.48
C GLY A 33 -12.71 10.70 23.18
N ARG A 34 -11.49 10.49 22.68
CA ARG A 34 -10.67 11.60 22.17
C ARG A 34 -11.51 12.52 21.28
N SER A 35 -11.24 13.80 21.36
CA SER A 35 -11.78 14.78 20.41
C SER A 35 -11.05 14.75 19.06
N GLU A 36 -10.21 13.76 18.83
CA GLU A 36 -9.44 13.55 17.59
C GLU A 36 -9.43 12.08 17.17
N ILE A 37 -9.25 11.84 15.87
CA ILE A 37 -8.82 10.56 15.30
C ILE A 37 -7.45 10.74 14.64
N ILE A 38 -6.64 9.68 14.67
CA ILE A 38 -5.30 9.67 14.09
C ILE A 38 -5.32 8.76 12.87
N VAL A 39 -4.97 9.32 11.70
CA VAL A 39 -4.85 8.60 10.44
C VAL A 39 -3.38 8.53 10.04
N GLN A 40 -2.82 7.33 9.91
CA GLN A 40 -1.50 7.11 9.34
C GLN A 40 -1.63 6.89 7.84
N ALA A 41 -0.93 7.72 7.05
CA ALA A 41 -0.96 7.70 5.59
C ALA A 41 0.41 8.07 5.01
N GLY A 42 0.62 7.80 3.74
CA GLY A 42 1.79 8.20 2.98
C GLY A 42 1.81 9.70 2.67
N GLU A 43 2.95 10.16 2.15
CA GLU A 43 3.15 11.57 1.78
C GLU A 43 2.20 12.01 0.66
N ASP A 44 1.98 11.15 -0.32
CA ASP A 44 1.10 11.38 -1.48
C ASP A 44 -0.39 11.30 -1.14
N GLU A 45 -0.77 10.58 -0.08
CA GLU A 45 -2.18 10.40 0.34
C GLU A 45 -2.71 11.56 1.18
N ILE A 46 -1.85 12.13 2.04
CA ILE A 46 -2.27 13.19 2.99
C ILE A 46 -2.88 14.41 2.29
N PRO A 47 -2.32 14.95 1.20
CA PRO A 47 -2.93 16.09 0.50
C PRO A 47 -4.37 15.81 0.04
N GLY A 48 -4.64 14.62 -0.52
CA GLY A 48 -5.96 14.20 -0.96
C GLY A 48 -6.98 14.01 0.16
N LEU A 49 -6.53 13.86 1.40
CA LEU A 49 -7.39 13.67 2.57
C LEU A 49 -7.73 14.96 3.32
N GLN A 50 -7.05 16.08 3.02
CA GLN A 50 -7.18 17.32 3.80
C GLN A 50 -8.60 17.88 3.77
N SER A 51 -9.22 18.03 2.59
CA SER A 51 -10.57 18.59 2.44
C SER A 51 -11.62 17.74 3.15
N THR A 52 -11.52 16.40 3.03
CA THR A 52 -12.43 15.46 3.70
C THR A 52 -12.29 15.52 5.22
N ALA A 53 -11.06 15.65 5.71
CA ALA A 53 -10.76 15.80 7.14
C ALA A 53 -11.31 17.10 7.73
N GLU A 54 -11.16 18.23 7.00
CA GLU A 54 -11.71 19.53 7.39
C GLU A 54 -13.25 19.51 7.42
N GLU A 55 -13.87 18.85 6.45
CA GLU A 55 -15.31 18.66 6.42
C GLU A 55 -15.79 17.83 7.60
N TYR A 56 -15.14 16.69 7.86
CA TYR A 56 -15.45 15.85 9.01
C TYR A 56 -15.36 16.61 10.34
N THR A 57 -14.27 17.36 10.52
CA THR A 57 -14.08 18.19 11.71
C THR A 57 -15.16 19.25 11.87
N ARG A 58 -15.54 19.92 10.78
CA ARG A 58 -16.62 20.91 10.77
C ARG A 58 -17.99 20.33 11.15
N ASP A 59 -18.29 19.13 10.66
CA ASP A 59 -19.60 18.50 10.82
C ASP A 59 -19.77 17.82 12.18
N THR A 60 -18.68 17.25 12.71
CA THR A 60 -18.72 16.42 13.92
C THR A 60 -18.05 17.05 15.15
N GLY A 61 -17.16 18.03 14.95
CA GLY A 61 -16.30 18.58 15.99
C GLY A 61 -15.16 17.64 16.42
N VAL A 62 -14.90 16.58 15.68
CA VAL A 62 -13.78 15.65 15.91
C VAL A 62 -12.66 15.99 14.95
N ASP A 63 -11.48 16.30 15.48
CA ASP A 63 -10.32 16.61 14.67
C ASP A 63 -9.74 15.36 14.00
N VAL A 64 -9.26 15.49 12.75
CA VAL A 64 -8.52 14.45 12.05
C VAL A 64 -7.05 14.86 11.98
N ARG A 65 -6.18 14.07 12.60
CA ARG A 65 -4.75 14.31 12.61
C ARG A 65 -4.01 13.25 11.79
N PHE A 66 -3.22 13.69 10.83
CA PHE A 66 -2.39 12.82 10.03
C PHE A 66 -1.04 12.54 10.67
N VAL A 67 -0.57 11.30 10.53
CA VAL A 67 0.78 10.86 10.82
C VAL A 67 1.38 10.34 9.52
N GLN A 68 2.28 11.13 8.94
CA GLN A 68 2.99 10.72 7.73
C GLN A 68 3.95 9.59 8.06
N ARG A 69 3.75 8.45 7.43
CA ARG A 69 4.67 7.31 7.44
C ARG A 69 4.57 6.54 6.16
N GLU A 70 5.71 6.16 5.65
CA GLU A 70 5.81 5.18 4.58
C GLU A 70 5.26 3.83 5.06
N ILE A 71 4.45 3.19 4.22
CA ILE A 71 3.86 1.89 4.53
C ILE A 71 4.78 0.80 4.00
N ASN A 72 5.50 0.19 4.92
CA ASN A 72 6.40 -0.94 4.69
C ASN A 72 6.18 -2.02 5.76
N ALA A 73 6.88 -3.14 5.65
CA ALA A 73 6.75 -4.27 6.58
C ALA A 73 6.97 -3.87 8.05
N GLN A 74 7.89 -2.92 8.33
CA GLN A 74 8.13 -2.43 9.68
C GLN A 74 6.96 -1.59 10.22
N ALA A 75 6.33 -0.77 9.37
CA ALA A 75 5.15 0.02 9.75
C ALA A 75 3.97 -0.90 10.11
N ILE A 76 3.74 -1.96 9.34
CA ILE A 76 2.71 -2.97 9.62
C ILE A 76 3.01 -3.73 10.91
N SER A 77 4.24 -4.20 11.11
CA SER A 77 4.68 -4.86 12.35
C SER A 77 4.49 -3.96 13.57
N ASN A 78 4.83 -2.68 13.45
CA ASN A 78 4.61 -1.69 14.50
C ASN A 78 3.11 -1.50 14.79
N PHE A 79 2.27 -1.41 13.76
CA PHE A 79 0.83 -1.30 13.94
C PHE A 79 0.26 -2.50 14.68
N ILE A 80 0.62 -3.72 14.28
CA ILE A 80 0.19 -4.96 14.93
C ILE A 80 0.60 -4.97 16.42
N SER A 81 1.83 -4.61 16.74
CA SER A 81 2.33 -4.64 18.12
C SER A 81 1.76 -3.50 18.99
N GLN A 82 1.49 -2.33 18.41
CA GLN A 82 1.02 -1.14 19.13
C GLN A 82 -0.50 -1.08 19.28
N SER A 83 -1.27 -1.71 18.38
CA SER A 83 -2.73 -1.70 18.40
C SER A 83 -3.31 -2.18 19.75
N PRO A 84 -2.93 -3.35 20.31
CA PRO A 84 -3.47 -3.80 21.59
C PRO A 84 -3.11 -2.90 22.79
N THR A 85 -2.11 -2.05 22.64
CA THR A 85 -1.67 -1.11 23.69
C THR A 85 -2.33 0.26 23.59
N GLY A 86 -3.14 0.49 22.54
CA GLY A 86 -3.76 1.77 22.24
C GLY A 86 -2.77 2.85 21.78
N GLN A 87 -1.58 2.48 21.31
CA GLN A 87 -0.55 3.41 20.81
C GLN A 87 -0.52 3.49 19.28
N ALA A 88 -1.23 2.59 18.59
CA ALA A 88 -1.38 2.66 17.13
C ALA A 88 -2.37 3.75 16.72
N PRO A 89 -2.29 4.26 15.48
CA PRO A 89 -3.28 5.18 14.92
C PRO A 89 -4.68 4.54 14.89
N ASP A 90 -5.72 5.39 14.80
CA ASP A 90 -7.11 4.93 14.72
C ASP A 90 -7.45 4.34 13.34
N ILE A 91 -6.79 4.85 12.29
CA ILE A 91 -6.88 4.36 10.91
C ILE A 91 -5.47 4.26 10.33
N ILE A 92 -5.21 3.20 9.57
CA ILE A 92 -4.00 3.03 8.77
C ILE A 92 -4.36 2.89 7.29
N VAL A 93 -3.63 3.59 6.42
CA VAL A 93 -3.64 3.31 4.99
C VAL A 93 -2.63 2.22 4.70
N SER A 94 -3.01 1.23 3.91
CA SER A 94 -2.13 0.12 3.56
C SER A 94 -2.55 -0.53 2.23
N PRO A 95 -1.62 -1.14 1.50
CA PRO A 95 -1.95 -2.12 0.48
C PRO A 95 -2.71 -3.31 1.10
N HIS A 96 -3.65 -3.86 0.33
CA HIS A 96 -4.59 -4.88 0.80
C HIS A 96 -3.95 -6.25 1.11
N ASP A 97 -2.77 -6.55 0.57
CA ASP A 97 -2.02 -7.78 0.88
C ASP A 97 -1.71 -7.93 2.38
N ASN A 98 -1.63 -6.81 3.11
CA ASN A 98 -1.45 -6.80 4.56
C ASN A 98 -2.71 -7.19 5.33
N LEU A 99 -3.90 -7.20 4.67
CA LEU A 99 -5.17 -7.47 5.35
C LEU A 99 -5.18 -8.84 6.04
N GLY A 100 -4.65 -9.87 5.40
CA GLY A 100 -4.62 -11.21 5.97
C GLY A 100 -3.94 -11.25 7.33
N GLN A 101 -2.74 -10.68 7.44
CA GLN A 101 -2.02 -10.63 8.72
C GLN A 101 -2.67 -9.67 9.74
N LEU A 102 -3.19 -8.52 9.29
CA LEU A 102 -3.87 -7.57 10.18
C LEU A 102 -5.15 -8.18 10.79
N ALA A 103 -5.95 -8.85 9.97
CA ALA A 103 -7.19 -9.52 10.42
C ALA A 103 -6.89 -10.75 11.29
N ALA A 104 -5.90 -11.58 10.92
CA ALA A 104 -5.49 -12.73 11.71
C ALA A 104 -4.98 -12.37 13.11
N ASN A 105 -4.31 -11.20 13.24
CA ASN A 105 -3.88 -10.66 14.53
C ASN A 105 -5.00 -9.91 15.28
N GLY A 106 -6.20 -9.77 14.70
CA GLY A 106 -7.34 -9.09 15.33
C GLY A 106 -7.12 -7.60 15.57
N VAL A 107 -6.25 -6.95 14.79
CA VAL A 107 -5.90 -5.53 14.99
C VAL A 107 -6.68 -4.57 14.08
N VAL A 108 -7.49 -5.08 13.15
CA VAL A 108 -8.40 -4.29 12.32
C VAL A 108 -9.84 -4.69 12.58
N ALA A 109 -10.74 -3.71 12.54
CA ALA A 109 -12.17 -3.90 12.76
C ALA A 109 -12.89 -4.03 11.41
N PRO A 110 -13.98 -4.84 11.34
CA PRO A 110 -14.87 -4.82 10.19
C PRO A 110 -15.39 -3.42 9.90
N VAL A 111 -15.55 -3.08 8.62
CA VAL A 111 -16.15 -1.82 8.15
C VAL A 111 -17.36 -2.16 7.31
N GLU A 112 -18.53 -1.65 7.72
CA GLU A 112 -19.77 -1.79 6.95
C GLU A 112 -19.94 -0.58 6.04
N LEU A 113 -19.77 -0.79 4.74
CA LEU A 113 -19.85 0.27 3.73
C LEU A 113 -21.30 0.60 3.31
N GLY A 114 -22.27 -0.24 3.68
CA GLY A 114 -23.66 -0.04 3.27
C GLY A 114 -23.81 0.12 1.75
N ASP A 115 -24.69 1.03 1.32
CA ASP A 115 -24.95 1.31 -0.08
C ASP A 115 -23.72 1.94 -0.78
N SER A 116 -22.84 2.65 -0.07
CA SER A 116 -21.60 3.22 -0.62
C SER A 116 -20.65 2.14 -1.11
N GLY A 117 -20.73 0.93 -0.55
CA GLY A 117 -19.93 -0.21 -1.00
C GLY A 117 -20.24 -0.66 -2.42
N GLU A 118 -21.44 -0.40 -2.93
CA GLU A 118 -21.84 -0.78 -4.29
C GLU A 118 -21.15 0.06 -5.37
N ASP A 119 -20.64 1.25 -5.03
CA ASP A 119 -19.91 2.10 -5.96
C ASP A 119 -18.50 1.59 -6.24
N PHE A 120 -17.91 0.78 -5.38
CA PHE A 120 -16.58 0.21 -5.62
C PHE A 120 -16.61 -0.90 -6.67
N THR A 121 -15.52 -1.01 -7.44
CA THR A 121 -15.32 -2.12 -8.39
C THR A 121 -15.29 -3.45 -7.63
N LYS A 122 -15.65 -4.53 -8.30
CA LYS A 122 -15.66 -5.86 -7.65
C LYS A 122 -14.29 -6.26 -7.12
N ASN A 123 -13.22 -5.99 -7.87
CA ASN A 123 -11.86 -6.31 -7.46
C ASN A 123 -11.46 -5.53 -6.20
N ALA A 124 -11.83 -4.24 -6.12
CA ALA A 124 -11.57 -3.42 -4.95
C ALA A 124 -12.37 -3.88 -3.71
N GLN A 125 -13.65 -4.27 -3.90
CA GLN A 125 -14.45 -4.84 -2.82
C GLN A 125 -13.89 -6.18 -2.31
N ASP A 126 -13.44 -7.05 -3.22
CA ASP A 126 -12.90 -8.36 -2.85
C ASP A 126 -11.53 -8.23 -2.16
N ALA A 127 -10.70 -7.27 -2.58
CA ALA A 127 -9.41 -7.01 -2.01
C ALA A 127 -9.45 -6.58 -0.52
N VAL A 128 -10.54 -5.95 -0.07
CA VAL A 128 -10.70 -5.54 1.34
C VAL A 128 -11.48 -6.56 2.18
N LYS A 129 -11.72 -7.76 1.66
CA LYS A 129 -12.39 -8.85 2.38
C LYS A 129 -11.41 -9.89 2.88
N TYR A 130 -11.66 -10.35 4.08
CA TYR A 130 -10.98 -11.50 4.66
C TYR A 130 -12.03 -12.44 5.29
N ASN A 131 -12.03 -13.72 4.88
CA ASN A 131 -13.05 -14.70 5.29
C ASN A 131 -14.51 -14.21 5.08
N GLY A 132 -14.75 -13.51 3.97
CA GLY A 132 -16.07 -12.99 3.61
C GLY A 132 -16.53 -11.73 4.34
N VAL A 133 -15.70 -11.18 5.24
CA VAL A 133 -15.97 -9.94 6.00
C VAL A 133 -15.17 -8.80 5.42
N SER A 134 -15.81 -7.64 5.19
CA SER A 134 -15.13 -6.42 4.76
C SER A 134 -14.44 -5.72 5.93
N TYR A 135 -13.18 -5.32 5.76
CA TYR A 135 -12.36 -4.68 6.80
C TYR A 135 -11.86 -3.28 6.40
N GLY A 136 -12.05 -2.87 5.16
CA GLY A 136 -11.45 -1.62 4.70
C GLY A 136 -12.32 -0.84 3.71
N VAL A 137 -11.93 0.42 3.49
CA VAL A 137 -12.44 1.28 2.44
C VAL A 137 -11.38 1.36 1.35
N PRO A 138 -11.58 0.75 0.18
CA PRO A 138 -10.62 0.86 -0.92
C PRO A 138 -10.68 2.27 -1.51
N TYR A 139 -9.53 2.77 -2.02
CA TYR A 139 -9.56 4.07 -2.71
C TYR A 139 -8.80 4.06 -4.04
N GLY A 140 -7.73 3.28 -4.16
CA GLY A 140 -6.88 3.27 -5.34
C GLY A 140 -6.57 1.85 -5.79
N VAL A 141 -6.48 1.65 -7.11
CA VAL A 141 -5.98 0.42 -7.71
C VAL A 141 -4.66 0.73 -8.37
N GLU A 142 -3.63 -0.05 -8.09
CA GLU A 142 -2.29 0.18 -8.58
C GLU A 142 -1.68 -1.05 -9.23
N SER A 143 -0.84 -0.81 -10.22
CA SER A 143 -0.06 -1.83 -10.91
C SER A 143 1.16 -1.16 -11.51
N VAL A 144 2.27 -1.87 -11.64
CA VAL A 144 3.42 -1.33 -12.36
C VAL A 144 3.24 -1.50 -13.86
N ALA A 145 3.80 -0.56 -14.61
CA ALA A 145 3.80 -0.51 -16.07
C ALA A 145 5.15 -0.07 -16.60
N LEU A 146 5.33 -0.11 -17.89
CA LEU A 146 6.48 0.46 -18.58
C LEU A 146 6.13 1.87 -19.05
N VAL A 147 6.82 2.89 -18.55
CA VAL A 147 6.72 4.27 -19.02
C VAL A 147 7.86 4.52 -20.03
N ARG A 148 7.51 4.86 -21.27
CA ARG A 148 8.45 5.17 -22.33
C ARG A 148 8.58 6.68 -22.52
N ASN A 149 9.79 7.18 -22.56
CA ASN A 149 10.09 8.57 -22.95
C ASN A 149 10.09 8.69 -24.49
N ASN A 150 9.06 9.36 -25.05
CA ASN A 150 8.85 9.48 -26.49
C ASN A 150 9.88 10.37 -27.19
N GLU A 151 10.59 11.23 -26.44
CA GLU A 151 11.68 12.03 -26.99
C GLU A 151 12.95 11.21 -27.25
N LEU A 152 13.14 10.11 -26.52
CA LEU A 152 14.32 9.26 -26.64
C LEU A 152 14.08 8.06 -27.56
N THR A 153 12.88 7.51 -27.56
CA THR A 153 12.52 6.36 -28.41
C THR A 153 11.02 6.28 -28.66
N THR A 154 10.63 5.68 -29.78
CA THR A 154 9.24 5.32 -30.10
C THR A 154 9.06 3.81 -30.21
N ALA A 155 10.07 3.02 -29.83
CA ALA A 155 10.00 1.56 -29.90
C ALA A 155 8.95 1.02 -28.90
N GLU A 156 8.27 -0.05 -29.32
CA GLU A 156 7.35 -0.84 -28.49
C GLU A 156 7.92 -2.26 -28.39
N PRO A 157 8.81 -2.50 -27.40
CA PRO A 157 9.49 -3.77 -27.26
C PRO A 157 8.52 -4.90 -26.96
N SER A 158 8.63 -6.02 -27.68
CA SER A 158 7.78 -7.19 -27.50
C SER A 158 8.31 -8.16 -26.46
N THR A 159 9.60 -8.06 -26.12
CA THR A 159 10.26 -8.80 -25.05
C THR A 159 11.10 -7.85 -24.19
N PHE A 160 11.45 -8.27 -22.99
CA PHE A 160 12.32 -7.47 -22.13
C PHE A 160 13.75 -7.38 -22.70
N ASP A 161 14.19 -8.38 -23.42
CA ASP A 161 15.48 -8.33 -24.13
C ASP A 161 15.46 -7.32 -25.29
N ASP A 162 14.33 -7.16 -26.01
CA ASP A 162 14.16 -6.07 -27.01
C ASP A 162 14.20 -4.69 -26.33
N LEU A 163 13.59 -4.55 -25.13
CA LEU A 163 13.66 -3.32 -24.33
C LEU A 163 15.11 -2.99 -23.95
N ARG A 164 15.87 -3.96 -23.44
CA ARG A 164 17.29 -3.82 -23.09
C ARG A 164 18.11 -3.41 -24.32
N ALA A 165 17.89 -4.10 -25.44
CA ALA A 165 18.61 -3.82 -26.69
C ALA A 165 18.34 -2.40 -27.21
N ASP A 166 17.07 -1.96 -27.19
CA ASP A 166 16.72 -0.58 -27.59
C ASP A 166 17.29 0.44 -26.58
N GLY A 167 17.21 0.19 -25.28
CA GLY A 167 17.79 1.05 -24.24
C GLY A 167 19.30 1.22 -24.42
N HIS A 168 20.04 0.15 -24.66
CA HIS A 168 21.49 0.23 -24.97
C HIS A 168 21.78 0.95 -26.27
N ARG A 169 20.91 0.82 -27.28
CA ARG A 169 21.02 1.62 -28.51
C ARG A 169 20.88 3.11 -28.20
N VAL A 170 19.85 3.50 -27.44
CA VAL A 170 19.62 4.90 -27.03
C VAL A 170 20.80 5.43 -26.21
N MET A 171 21.31 4.66 -25.25
CA MET A 171 22.51 5.01 -24.48
C MET A 171 23.69 5.36 -25.38
N LYS A 172 23.95 4.53 -26.40
CA LYS A 172 25.05 4.74 -27.33
C LYS A 172 24.87 5.94 -28.26
N GLU A 173 23.65 6.18 -28.72
CA GLU A 173 23.31 7.20 -29.70
C GLU A 173 23.11 8.58 -29.09
N GLN A 174 22.52 8.63 -27.88
CA GLN A 174 22.09 9.88 -27.23
C GLN A 174 22.87 10.18 -25.95
N GLY A 175 23.64 9.20 -25.42
CA GLY A 175 24.51 9.43 -24.27
C GLY A 175 23.79 9.37 -22.93
N VAL A 176 22.58 8.79 -22.86
CA VAL A 176 21.84 8.58 -21.60
C VAL A 176 22.53 7.53 -20.73
N SER A 177 22.25 7.53 -19.44
CA SER A 177 23.01 6.77 -18.43
C SER A 177 22.51 5.34 -18.23
N TYR A 178 21.22 5.06 -18.50
CA TYR A 178 20.57 3.81 -18.19
C TYR A 178 19.75 3.27 -19.37
N PRO A 179 19.76 1.95 -19.64
CA PRO A 179 18.91 1.36 -20.67
C PRO A 179 17.44 1.37 -20.26
N PHE A 180 17.17 1.24 -18.99
CA PHE A 180 15.91 1.45 -18.31
C PHE A 180 16.17 1.78 -16.84
N THR A 181 15.17 2.32 -16.15
CA THR A 181 15.18 2.49 -14.69
C THR A 181 14.04 1.70 -14.06
N VAL A 182 14.31 1.09 -12.92
CA VAL A 182 13.33 0.41 -12.07
C VAL A 182 13.76 0.56 -10.63
N SER A 183 12.81 0.81 -9.75
CA SER A 183 13.06 0.93 -8.32
C SER A 183 13.70 -0.34 -7.77
N GLN A 184 14.68 -0.15 -6.89
CA GLN A 184 15.26 -1.17 -6.03
C GLN A 184 15.50 -0.58 -4.64
N ASP A 185 15.56 -1.42 -3.63
CA ASP A 185 15.95 -1.04 -2.28
C ASP A 185 17.20 -1.83 -1.89
N PRO A 186 18.34 -1.18 -1.60
CA PRO A 186 19.59 -1.88 -1.29
C PRO A 186 19.51 -2.75 -0.04
N ASP A 187 18.58 -2.46 0.88
CA ASP A 187 18.42 -3.20 2.13
C ASP A 187 17.29 -4.25 2.05
N ALA A 188 16.22 -3.96 1.33
CA ALA A 188 14.99 -4.77 1.30
C ALA A 188 14.68 -5.43 -0.06
N GLY A 189 15.35 -5.02 -1.16
CA GLY A 189 14.97 -5.40 -2.51
C GLY A 189 13.64 -4.77 -2.95
N ASP A 190 13.24 -5.00 -4.19
CA ASP A 190 11.93 -4.54 -4.69
C ASP A 190 11.25 -5.56 -5.60
N PRO A 191 10.80 -6.68 -5.04
CA PRO A 191 10.12 -7.72 -5.81
C PRO A 191 8.81 -7.25 -6.47
N TYR A 192 8.18 -6.21 -5.92
CA TYR A 192 6.94 -5.69 -6.48
C TYR A 192 7.13 -5.16 -7.91
N HIS A 193 8.19 -4.38 -8.14
CA HIS A 193 8.49 -3.84 -9.46
C HIS A 193 9.06 -4.90 -10.42
N LEU A 194 9.71 -5.94 -9.90
CA LEU A 194 10.27 -7.03 -10.70
C LEU A 194 9.27 -8.17 -10.97
N TYR A 195 8.12 -8.18 -10.28
CA TYR A 195 7.13 -9.25 -10.40
C TYR A 195 6.64 -9.54 -11.81
N PRO A 196 6.41 -8.53 -12.69
CA PRO A 196 6.06 -8.81 -14.09
C PRO A 196 7.09 -9.69 -14.81
N LEU A 197 8.38 -9.48 -14.53
CA LEU A 197 9.44 -10.30 -15.10
C LEU A 197 9.37 -11.73 -14.55
N GLN A 198 9.18 -11.89 -13.24
CA GLN A 198 9.05 -13.19 -12.59
C GLN A 198 7.87 -14.00 -13.13
N THR A 199 6.69 -13.37 -13.25
CA THR A 199 5.50 -14.05 -13.77
C THR A 199 5.66 -14.47 -15.22
N SER A 200 6.49 -13.78 -15.99
CA SER A 200 6.77 -14.17 -17.38
C SER A 200 7.54 -15.49 -17.49
N PHE A 201 8.14 -15.96 -16.40
CA PHE A 201 8.70 -17.33 -16.30
C PHE A 201 7.68 -18.34 -15.73
N GLY A 202 6.48 -17.89 -15.34
CA GLY A 202 5.47 -18.74 -14.72
C GLY A 202 5.63 -18.91 -13.19
N ALA A 203 6.48 -18.12 -12.54
CA ALA A 203 6.79 -18.23 -11.10
C ALA A 203 5.87 -17.27 -10.27
N GLU A 204 4.57 -17.55 -10.18
CA GLU A 204 3.67 -16.83 -9.27
C GLU A 204 4.07 -17.08 -7.80
N VAL A 205 3.72 -16.17 -6.86
CA VAL A 205 4.13 -16.32 -5.45
C VAL A 205 3.50 -17.53 -4.81
N PHE A 206 2.16 -17.66 -4.88
CA PHE A 206 1.41 -18.77 -4.31
C PHE A 206 0.58 -19.47 -5.37
N LYS A 207 0.27 -20.75 -5.13
CA LYS A 207 -0.69 -21.49 -5.95
C LYS A 207 -2.09 -20.91 -5.78
N ARG A 208 -2.84 -20.91 -6.87
CA ARG A 208 -4.26 -20.54 -6.87
C ARG A 208 -5.14 -21.76 -7.09
N GLU A 209 -6.24 -21.80 -6.37
CA GLU A 209 -7.30 -22.76 -6.62
C GLU A 209 -8.04 -22.43 -7.92
N LYS A 210 -8.89 -23.35 -8.37
CA LYS A 210 -9.75 -23.12 -9.56
C LYS A 210 -10.74 -21.97 -9.36
N SER A 211 -11.05 -21.61 -8.13
CA SER A 211 -11.84 -20.44 -7.76
C SER A 211 -11.12 -19.10 -8.01
N GLY A 212 -9.78 -19.14 -8.15
CA GLY A 212 -8.90 -17.97 -8.21
C GLY A 212 -8.34 -17.56 -6.85
N GLU A 213 -8.79 -18.19 -5.75
CA GLU A 213 -8.28 -17.92 -4.40
C GLU A 213 -6.86 -18.48 -4.22
N TYR A 214 -6.03 -17.75 -3.47
CA TYR A 214 -4.68 -18.18 -3.14
C TYR A 214 -4.69 -19.22 -2.01
N THR A 215 -3.81 -20.21 -2.15
CA THR A 215 -3.44 -21.12 -1.06
C THR A 215 -2.19 -20.58 -0.36
N ASP A 216 -1.77 -21.21 0.73
CA ASP A 216 -0.49 -20.95 1.41
C ASP A 216 0.70 -21.73 0.81
N GLU A 217 0.49 -22.48 -0.28
CA GLU A 217 1.52 -23.23 -0.98
C GLU A 217 2.28 -22.33 -1.96
N LEU A 218 3.59 -22.19 -1.75
CA LEU A 218 4.44 -21.40 -2.66
C LEU A 218 4.47 -22.00 -4.07
N ALA A 219 4.43 -21.10 -5.08
CA ALA A 219 4.51 -21.44 -6.49
C ALA A 219 5.73 -20.85 -7.20
N MET A 220 6.53 -20.04 -6.50
CA MET A 220 7.70 -19.35 -7.05
C MET A 220 8.97 -20.20 -7.06
N GLY A 221 8.90 -21.45 -6.63
CA GLY A 221 10.02 -22.39 -6.66
C GLY A 221 10.14 -23.20 -7.95
N GLY A 222 11.08 -24.17 -7.96
CA GLY A 222 11.27 -25.08 -9.08
C GLY A 222 11.89 -24.45 -10.31
N GLU A 223 11.71 -25.09 -11.46
CA GLU A 223 12.35 -24.71 -12.74
C GLU A 223 12.05 -23.25 -13.14
N GLN A 224 10.81 -22.81 -12.96
CA GLN A 224 10.37 -21.46 -13.30
C GLN A 224 11.07 -20.39 -12.45
N GLY A 225 11.14 -20.62 -11.14
CA GLY A 225 11.87 -19.72 -10.22
C GLY A 225 13.37 -19.73 -10.47
N HIS A 226 13.95 -20.89 -10.81
CA HIS A 226 15.38 -20.99 -11.16
C HIS A 226 15.71 -20.19 -12.42
N GLN A 227 14.89 -20.30 -13.47
CA GLN A 227 15.06 -19.53 -14.71
C GLN A 227 14.98 -18.03 -14.46
N PHE A 228 14.04 -17.57 -13.63
CA PHE A 228 13.95 -16.17 -13.24
C PHE A 228 15.19 -15.73 -12.44
N ALA A 229 15.65 -16.52 -11.47
CA ALA A 229 16.85 -16.22 -10.70
C ALA A 229 18.11 -16.10 -11.57
N GLU A 230 18.27 -16.98 -12.58
CA GLU A 230 19.35 -16.88 -13.55
C GLU A 230 19.25 -15.61 -14.41
N TYR A 231 18.03 -15.22 -14.80
CA TYR A 231 17.79 -13.99 -15.54
C TYR A 231 18.11 -12.74 -14.70
N LEU A 232 17.73 -12.70 -13.43
CA LEU A 232 18.12 -11.63 -12.51
C LEU A 232 19.65 -11.49 -12.39
N ALA A 233 20.35 -12.61 -12.27
CA ALA A 233 21.82 -12.63 -12.22
C ALA A 233 22.43 -12.07 -13.51
N ASP A 234 21.84 -12.32 -14.69
CA ASP A 234 22.28 -11.72 -15.95
C ASP A 234 22.07 -10.20 -15.97
N LEU A 235 20.92 -9.70 -15.50
CA LEU A 235 20.63 -8.28 -15.37
C LEU A 235 21.61 -7.57 -14.43
N GLY A 236 21.94 -8.18 -13.28
CA GLY A 236 22.93 -7.67 -12.34
C GLY A 236 24.34 -7.65 -12.94
N LYS A 237 24.75 -8.75 -13.57
CA LYS A 237 26.06 -8.89 -14.20
C LYS A 237 26.29 -7.95 -15.36
N SER A 238 25.25 -7.66 -16.16
CA SER A 238 25.32 -6.65 -17.25
C SER A 238 25.37 -5.22 -16.72
N GLY A 239 24.94 -5.01 -15.47
CA GLY A 239 24.77 -3.69 -14.86
C GLY A 239 23.48 -2.98 -15.28
N ASP A 240 22.55 -3.72 -15.92
CA ASP A 240 21.25 -3.18 -16.32
C ASP A 240 20.32 -3.01 -15.11
N LEU A 241 20.40 -3.94 -14.14
CA LEU A 241 19.73 -3.84 -12.85
C LEU A 241 20.76 -3.59 -11.74
N ARG A 242 20.45 -2.67 -10.83
CA ARG A 242 21.36 -2.28 -9.73
C ARG A 242 20.58 -2.09 -8.45
N THR A 243 20.99 -2.73 -7.37
CA THR A 243 20.37 -2.60 -6.04
C THR A 243 20.41 -1.17 -5.48
N SER A 244 21.37 -0.34 -5.92
CA SER A 244 21.48 1.06 -5.55
C SER A 244 20.52 2.02 -6.26
N MET A 245 19.68 1.51 -7.18
CA MET A 245 18.68 2.31 -7.90
C MET A 245 17.44 2.52 -7.03
N THR A 246 17.55 3.38 -6.00
CA THR A 246 16.41 3.66 -5.10
C THR A 246 15.23 4.27 -5.86
N PRO A 247 14.00 4.24 -5.30
CA PRO A 247 12.81 4.82 -5.93
C PRO A 247 13.05 6.26 -6.42
N ASP A 248 13.63 7.11 -5.57
CA ASP A 248 13.93 8.50 -5.94
C ASP A 248 14.96 8.59 -7.07
N ILE A 249 16.03 7.79 -7.03
CA ILE A 249 17.06 7.78 -8.08
C ILE A 249 16.46 7.31 -9.41
N ALA A 250 15.64 6.26 -9.41
CA ALA A 250 15.00 5.72 -10.60
C ALA A 250 14.10 6.77 -11.27
N LYS A 251 13.17 7.35 -10.48
CA LYS A 251 12.25 8.39 -10.93
C LYS A 251 12.98 9.65 -11.41
N GLU A 252 13.88 10.21 -10.60
CA GLU A 252 14.62 11.40 -10.96
C GLU A 252 15.48 11.21 -12.23
N SER A 253 16.11 10.04 -12.39
CA SER A 253 16.91 9.75 -13.59
C SER A 253 16.03 9.71 -14.83
N PHE A 254 14.83 9.11 -14.74
CA PHE A 254 13.88 9.09 -15.84
C PHE A 254 13.38 10.51 -16.19
N ILE A 255 12.97 11.29 -15.19
CA ILE A 255 12.49 12.68 -15.38
C ILE A 255 13.58 13.59 -15.98
N LYS A 256 14.84 13.36 -15.63
CA LYS A 256 15.98 14.09 -16.22
C LYS A 256 16.31 13.66 -17.66
N GLY A 257 15.65 12.66 -18.21
CA GLY A 257 15.90 12.12 -19.54
C GLY A 257 17.14 11.23 -19.62
N ASP A 258 17.60 10.66 -18.49
CA ASP A 258 18.77 9.77 -18.43
C ASP A 258 18.44 8.31 -18.74
N SER A 259 17.16 8.01 -19.09
CA SER A 259 16.68 6.68 -19.46
C SER A 259 15.52 6.75 -20.46
N PRO A 260 15.45 5.89 -21.49
CA PRO A 260 14.30 5.81 -22.38
C PRO A 260 13.09 5.09 -21.79
N TYR A 261 13.29 4.32 -20.73
CA TYR A 261 12.25 3.50 -20.11
C TYR A 261 12.31 3.56 -18.60
N HIS A 262 11.12 3.53 -17.99
CA HIS A 262 10.94 3.47 -16.52
C HIS A 262 9.85 2.46 -16.16
N ILE A 263 10.15 1.51 -15.29
CA ILE A 263 9.15 0.60 -14.74
C ILE A 263 8.68 1.20 -13.43
N ALA A 264 7.43 1.65 -13.40
CA ALA A 264 6.85 2.35 -12.26
C ALA A 264 5.34 2.18 -12.19
N GLY A 265 4.77 2.56 -11.07
CA GLY A 265 3.33 2.64 -10.88
C GLY A 265 2.77 4.04 -11.14
N PRO A 266 1.44 4.21 -10.96
CA PRO A 266 0.76 5.48 -11.23
C PRO A 266 1.16 6.62 -10.27
N TRP A 267 1.80 6.31 -9.16
CA TRP A 267 2.29 7.30 -8.18
C TRP A 267 3.39 8.24 -8.70
N ASP A 268 4.06 7.90 -9.80
CA ASP A 268 5.07 8.75 -10.45
C ASP A 268 4.47 9.67 -11.53
N VAL A 269 3.20 9.45 -11.92
CA VAL A 269 2.56 10.16 -13.04
C VAL A 269 2.51 11.67 -12.80
N ALA A 270 2.15 12.10 -11.59
CA ALA A 270 2.04 13.53 -11.29
C ALA A 270 3.37 14.28 -11.50
N GLU A 271 4.50 13.73 -11.07
CA GLU A 271 5.82 14.36 -11.24
C GLU A 271 6.30 14.29 -12.70
N ILE A 272 5.97 13.22 -13.43
CA ILE A 272 6.24 13.09 -14.87
C ILE A 272 5.49 14.17 -15.67
N GLU A 273 4.21 14.40 -15.33
CA GLU A 273 3.38 15.45 -15.94
C GLU A 273 3.89 16.86 -15.59
N GLU A 274 4.24 17.10 -14.32
CA GLU A 274 4.82 18.38 -13.87
C GLU A 274 6.11 18.70 -14.59
N ALA A 275 6.92 17.69 -14.87
CA ALA A 275 8.14 17.82 -15.67
C ALA A 275 7.87 18.08 -17.17
N GLY A 276 6.62 17.97 -17.63
CA GLY A 276 6.23 18.21 -19.02
C GLY A 276 6.75 17.16 -19.99
N MET A 277 7.01 15.93 -19.52
CA MET A 277 7.54 14.85 -20.36
C MET A 277 6.49 14.33 -21.35
N ASP A 278 6.90 14.07 -22.58
CA ASP A 278 6.11 13.31 -23.55
C ASP A 278 6.35 11.81 -23.34
N VAL A 279 5.39 11.13 -22.73
CA VAL A 279 5.51 9.71 -22.36
C VAL A 279 4.34 8.87 -22.86
N THR A 280 4.58 7.57 -22.96
CA THR A 280 3.54 6.54 -23.22
C THR A 280 3.64 5.44 -22.18
N VAL A 281 2.51 5.07 -21.58
CA VAL A 281 2.41 3.94 -20.64
C VAL A 281 2.06 2.67 -21.43
N LEU A 282 2.87 1.63 -21.25
CA LEU A 282 2.81 0.35 -21.95
C LEU A 282 2.83 -0.80 -20.93
N PRO A 283 2.31 -2.00 -21.25
CA PRO A 283 2.58 -3.19 -20.45
C PRO A 283 4.09 -3.46 -20.35
N VAL A 284 4.55 -3.96 -19.19
CA VAL A 284 5.93 -4.46 -19.08
C VAL A 284 6.07 -5.67 -20.00
N PRO A 285 7.05 -5.69 -20.93
CA PRO A 285 7.22 -6.82 -21.84
C PRO A 285 7.78 -8.03 -21.10
N PRO A 286 7.43 -9.27 -21.53
CA PRO A 286 7.88 -10.49 -20.88
C PRO A 286 9.39 -10.73 -21.06
N ALA A 287 10.03 -11.25 -20.02
CA ALA A 287 11.40 -11.72 -20.01
C ALA A 287 11.46 -13.24 -20.28
N GLY A 288 10.42 -13.96 -19.89
CA GLY A 288 10.26 -15.40 -20.07
C GLY A 288 9.26 -15.77 -21.16
N PRO A 289 8.87 -17.05 -21.24
CA PRO A 289 7.97 -17.55 -22.29
C PRO A 289 6.48 -17.26 -22.06
N GLU A 290 6.10 -16.79 -20.87
CA GLU A 290 4.73 -16.50 -20.49
C GLU A 290 4.45 -14.99 -20.54
N GLU A 291 3.19 -14.57 -20.36
CA GLU A 291 2.84 -13.15 -20.24
C GLU A 291 3.41 -12.53 -18.95
N ALA A 292 3.93 -11.32 -19.06
CA ALA A 292 4.32 -10.53 -17.90
C ALA A 292 3.08 -9.93 -17.23
N ARG A 293 2.77 -10.39 -16.04
CA ARG A 293 1.61 -9.94 -15.27
C ARG A 293 2.06 -9.32 -13.95
N PRO A 294 1.94 -8.00 -13.79
CA PRO A 294 2.23 -7.33 -12.54
C PRO A 294 1.19 -7.69 -11.46
N PHE A 295 1.44 -7.26 -10.23
CA PHE A 295 0.39 -7.27 -9.21
C PHE A 295 -0.66 -6.19 -9.48
N ALA A 296 -1.93 -6.53 -9.24
CA ALA A 296 -2.99 -5.57 -8.99
C ALA A 296 -3.05 -5.32 -7.48
N GLY A 297 -2.52 -4.19 -7.04
CA GLY A 297 -2.61 -3.71 -5.68
C GLY A 297 -3.90 -2.92 -5.46
N VAL A 298 -4.47 -3.00 -4.26
CA VAL A 298 -5.56 -2.11 -3.85
C VAL A 298 -5.14 -1.41 -2.57
N ARG A 299 -5.10 -0.09 -2.62
CA ARG A 299 -4.85 0.74 -1.45
C ARG A 299 -6.14 0.93 -0.69
N ALA A 300 -6.11 0.77 0.62
CA ALA A 300 -7.30 0.87 1.45
C ALA A 300 -7.02 1.46 2.83
N PHE A 301 -8.07 2.00 3.42
CA PHE A 301 -8.09 2.47 4.81
C PHE A 301 -8.60 1.34 5.70
N PHE A 302 -7.84 0.99 6.73
CA PHE A 302 -8.21 -0.03 7.71
C PHE A 302 -8.39 0.60 9.08
N VAL A 303 -9.54 0.36 9.71
CA VAL A 303 -9.84 0.88 11.05
C VAL A 303 -9.25 -0.03 12.11
N ASN A 304 -8.48 0.56 13.04
CA ASN A 304 -7.89 -0.15 14.16
C ASN A 304 -8.98 -0.72 15.10
N ALA A 305 -8.95 -2.03 15.36
CA ALA A 305 -9.88 -2.68 16.30
C ALA A 305 -9.76 -2.14 17.74
N ASN A 306 -8.60 -1.56 18.08
CA ASN A 306 -8.32 -0.95 19.39
C ASN A 306 -8.17 0.59 19.28
N ALA A 307 -8.87 1.22 18.33
CA ALA A 307 -8.88 2.66 18.13
C ALA A 307 -9.24 3.39 19.43
N GLN A 308 -8.62 4.55 19.67
CA GLN A 308 -8.93 5.37 20.84
C GLN A 308 -10.29 6.08 20.70
N ASN A 309 -10.73 6.30 19.46
CA ASN A 309 -12.04 6.83 19.12
C ASN A 309 -12.73 5.97 18.06
N PRO A 310 -13.16 4.72 18.42
CA PRO A 310 -13.62 3.74 17.44
C PRO A 310 -14.86 4.17 16.68
N VAL A 311 -15.77 4.90 17.33
CA VAL A 311 -17.02 5.39 16.67
C VAL A 311 -16.70 6.43 15.61
N ALA A 312 -15.84 7.40 15.93
CA ALA A 312 -15.45 8.42 14.99
C ALA A 312 -14.59 7.87 13.85
N ALA A 313 -13.68 6.90 14.14
CA ALA A 313 -12.88 6.26 13.11
C ALA A 313 -13.74 5.47 12.12
N GLN A 314 -14.73 4.72 12.60
CA GLN A 314 -15.69 4.01 11.75
C GLN A 314 -16.56 4.97 10.94
N ASP A 315 -17.04 6.04 11.54
CA ASP A 315 -17.87 7.03 10.88
C ASP A 315 -17.09 7.77 9.77
N PHE A 316 -15.85 8.20 10.05
CA PHE A 316 -14.97 8.82 9.07
C PHE A 316 -14.69 7.85 7.91
N ALA A 317 -14.36 6.59 8.20
CA ALA A 317 -14.08 5.60 7.18
C ALA A 317 -15.31 5.29 6.31
N ALA A 318 -16.46 4.98 6.93
CA ALA A 318 -17.62 4.49 6.19
C ALA A 318 -18.42 5.60 5.48
N ASN A 319 -18.46 6.82 6.03
CA ASN A 319 -19.35 7.88 5.56
C ASN A 319 -18.66 9.07 4.90
N TYR A 320 -17.32 9.19 5.03
CA TYR A 320 -16.56 10.29 4.42
C TYR A 320 -15.53 9.78 3.40
N LEU A 321 -14.75 8.76 3.72
CA LEU A 321 -13.74 8.25 2.78
C LEU A 321 -14.35 7.48 1.58
N THR A 322 -15.62 7.06 1.68
CA THR A 322 -16.34 6.41 0.57
C THR A 322 -16.96 7.37 -0.43
N ARG A 323 -16.93 8.68 -0.15
CA ARG A 323 -17.60 9.69 -0.98
C ARG A 323 -16.82 9.95 -2.26
N ALA A 324 -17.51 10.25 -3.34
CA ALA A 324 -16.90 10.48 -4.65
C ALA A 324 -15.88 11.64 -4.62
N ASP A 325 -16.18 12.74 -3.92
CA ASP A 325 -15.26 13.87 -3.78
C ASP A 325 -13.98 13.53 -3.01
N ALA A 326 -14.05 12.64 -2.01
CA ALA A 326 -12.88 12.13 -1.31
C ALA A 326 -12.04 11.19 -2.21
N GLN A 327 -12.70 10.35 -2.99
CA GLN A 327 -12.05 9.45 -3.95
C GLN A 327 -11.38 10.22 -5.09
N ASP A 328 -12.03 11.26 -5.61
CA ASP A 328 -11.47 12.17 -6.63
C ASP A 328 -10.25 12.92 -6.09
N SER A 329 -10.30 13.46 -4.87
CA SER A 329 -9.18 14.17 -4.24
C SER A 329 -7.99 13.23 -3.98
N LEU A 330 -8.24 11.98 -3.60
CA LEU A 330 -7.18 10.95 -3.45
C LEU A 330 -6.56 10.60 -4.80
N TYR A 331 -7.37 10.48 -5.85
CA TYR A 331 -6.86 10.29 -7.20
C TYR A 331 -5.97 11.46 -7.65
N GLU A 332 -6.42 12.70 -7.47
CA GLU A 332 -5.65 13.89 -7.85
C GLU A 332 -4.28 13.96 -7.14
N SER A 333 -4.23 13.56 -5.85
CA SER A 333 -2.99 13.64 -5.06
C SER A 333 -2.05 12.46 -5.29
N THR A 334 -2.60 11.26 -5.54
CA THR A 334 -1.79 10.02 -5.61
C THR A 334 -1.54 9.50 -7.01
N GLY A 335 -2.29 9.98 -8.00
CA GLY A 335 -2.27 9.47 -9.39
C GLY A 335 -2.81 8.04 -9.55
N ARG A 336 -3.23 7.37 -8.44
CA ARG A 336 -3.74 5.99 -8.49
C ARG A 336 -5.13 5.94 -9.09
N PRO A 337 -5.38 5.12 -10.12
CA PRO A 337 -6.74 4.89 -10.64
C PRO A 337 -7.72 4.59 -9.50
N PRO A 338 -8.89 5.27 -9.45
CA PRO A 338 -9.82 5.12 -8.34
C PRO A 338 -10.39 3.70 -8.22
N ALA A 339 -10.73 3.32 -6.99
CA ALA A 339 -11.50 2.10 -6.71
C ALA A 339 -13.01 2.29 -6.94
N SER A 340 -13.50 3.52 -6.85
CA SER A 340 -14.90 3.92 -7.06
C SER A 340 -15.23 3.99 -8.55
N LYS A 341 -16.37 3.41 -8.94
CA LYS A 341 -16.88 3.46 -10.32
C LYS A 341 -17.20 4.89 -10.76
N THR A 342 -17.80 5.67 -9.86
CA THR A 342 -18.11 7.08 -10.12
C THR A 342 -16.84 7.89 -10.37
N ALA A 343 -15.80 7.70 -9.55
CA ALA A 343 -14.53 8.39 -9.75
C ALA A 343 -13.77 7.91 -11.00
N ILE A 344 -13.90 6.63 -11.38
CA ILE A 344 -13.33 6.11 -12.64
C ILE A 344 -13.94 6.84 -13.86
N GLU A 345 -15.23 7.16 -13.84
CA GLU A 345 -15.86 7.90 -14.93
C GLU A 345 -15.28 9.32 -15.08
N ASN A 346 -14.78 9.91 -13.98
CA ASN A 346 -14.21 11.26 -13.97
C ASN A 346 -12.79 11.33 -14.56
N ILE A 347 -12.04 10.21 -14.62
CA ILE A 347 -10.66 10.16 -15.12
C ILE A 347 -10.52 9.78 -16.60
N SER A 348 -11.63 9.55 -17.30
CA SER A 348 -11.64 9.02 -18.69
C SER A 348 -10.85 9.87 -19.69
N ASP A 349 -10.62 11.15 -19.42
CA ASP A 349 -9.90 12.07 -20.28
C ASP A 349 -8.38 12.12 -20.01
N ASP A 350 -7.87 11.31 -19.05
CA ASP A 350 -6.46 11.21 -18.71
C ASP A 350 -5.84 9.94 -19.32
N PRO A 351 -5.09 10.04 -20.43
CA PRO A 351 -4.60 8.87 -21.14
C PRO A 351 -3.53 8.08 -20.37
N LEU A 352 -2.73 8.73 -19.53
CA LEU A 352 -1.68 8.02 -18.76
C LEU A 352 -2.34 7.15 -17.69
N ARG A 353 -3.23 7.73 -16.89
CA ARG A 353 -3.92 7.01 -15.81
C ARG A 353 -4.89 5.96 -16.35
N THR A 354 -5.54 6.25 -17.49
CA THR A 354 -6.38 5.26 -18.18
C THR A 354 -5.56 4.04 -18.61
N SER A 355 -4.35 4.23 -19.14
CA SER A 355 -3.46 3.12 -19.49
C SER A 355 -3.06 2.27 -18.28
N TYR A 356 -2.77 2.88 -17.13
CA TYR A 356 -2.53 2.14 -15.89
C TYR A 356 -3.76 1.34 -15.44
N ALA A 357 -4.96 1.93 -15.52
CA ALA A 357 -6.20 1.25 -15.19
C ALA A 357 -6.46 0.04 -16.10
N GLU A 358 -6.18 0.15 -17.42
CA GLU A 358 -6.29 -0.95 -18.38
C GLU A 358 -5.30 -2.08 -18.06
N ILE A 359 -4.04 -1.77 -17.76
CA ILE A 359 -3.01 -2.75 -17.37
C ILE A 359 -3.43 -3.49 -16.09
N ALA A 360 -3.97 -2.78 -15.11
CA ALA A 360 -4.45 -3.36 -13.86
C ALA A 360 -5.58 -4.39 -14.07
N THR A 361 -6.31 -4.34 -15.20
CA THR A 361 -7.37 -5.33 -15.50
C THR A 361 -6.81 -6.72 -15.82
N THR A 362 -5.58 -6.81 -16.31
CA THR A 362 -4.88 -8.06 -16.66
C THR A 362 -3.89 -8.50 -15.59
N ALA A 363 -3.64 -7.65 -14.61
CA ALA A 363 -2.75 -7.90 -13.49
C ALA A 363 -3.25 -9.01 -12.55
N LEU A 364 -2.34 -9.63 -11.82
CA LEU A 364 -2.67 -10.64 -10.81
C LEU A 364 -3.08 -9.97 -9.50
N PRO A 365 -4.20 -10.33 -8.91
CA PRO A 365 -4.51 -9.87 -7.55
C PRO A 365 -3.35 -10.18 -6.62
N MET A 366 -2.90 -9.22 -5.83
CA MET A 366 -1.87 -9.45 -4.82
C MET A 366 -2.44 -10.36 -3.71
N PRO A 367 -1.71 -11.37 -3.23
CA PRO A 367 -2.22 -12.29 -2.23
C PRO A 367 -2.51 -11.60 -0.89
N ALA A 368 -3.77 -11.55 -0.47
CA ALA A 368 -4.20 -10.99 0.82
C ALA A 368 -4.33 -12.06 1.91
N ILE A 369 -3.47 -13.08 1.89
CA ILE A 369 -3.42 -14.17 2.88
C ILE A 369 -2.34 -13.89 3.94
N PRO A 370 -2.47 -14.39 5.19
CA PRO A 370 -1.48 -14.17 6.25
C PRO A 370 -0.05 -14.59 5.85
N ALA A 371 0.08 -15.64 5.05
CA ALA A 371 1.36 -16.14 4.57
C ALA A 371 2.16 -15.11 3.75
N MET A 372 1.49 -14.17 3.06
CA MET A 372 2.17 -13.14 2.27
C MET A 372 3.07 -12.23 3.12
N GLY A 373 2.70 -11.98 4.37
CA GLY A 373 3.52 -11.21 5.30
C GLY A 373 4.91 -11.82 5.58
N ALA A 374 5.08 -13.13 5.38
CA ALA A 374 6.36 -13.80 5.53
C ALA A 374 7.24 -13.76 4.28
N VAL A 375 6.69 -13.37 3.12
CA VAL A 375 7.36 -13.48 1.82
C VAL A 375 8.30 -12.32 1.55
N TRP A 376 7.83 -11.09 1.72
CA TRP A 376 8.47 -9.89 1.21
C TRP A 376 9.95 -9.74 1.57
N SER A 377 10.31 -9.89 2.85
CA SER A 377 11.67 -9.67 3.32
C SER A 377 12.67 -10.71 2.80
N PHE A 378 12.28 -11.98 2.75
CA PHE A 378 13.15 -13.03 2.21
C PHE A 378 13.31 -12.91 0.71
N TRP A 379 12.22 -12.55 0.02
CA TRP A 379 12.19 -12.40 -1.43
C TRP A 379 13.10 -11.26 -1.89
N GLY A 380 12.92 -10.06 -1.37
CA GLY A 380 13.77 -8.93 -1.74
C GLY A 380 15.25 -9.14 -1.37
N THR A 381 15.55 -9.76 -0.20
CA THR A 381 16.91 -10.09 0.18
C THR A 381 17.56 -11.06 -0.81
N ALA A 382 16.81 -12.07 -1.28
CA ALA A 382 17.34 -13.02 -2.25
C ALA A 382 17.56 -12.36 -3.63
N GLU A 383 16.63 -11.53 -4.10
CA GLU A 383 16.80 -10.79 -5.35
C GLU A 383 18.05 -9.90 -5.30
N ASN A 384 18.23 -9.12 -4.22
CA ASN A 384 19.42 -8.30 -4.04
C ASN A 384 20.71 -9.14 -4.10
N GLY A 385 20.79 -10.24 -3.34
CA GLY A 385 21.96 -11.08 -3.34
C GLY A 385 22.26 -11.72 -4.70
N ILE A 386 21.22 -12.06 -5.48
CA ILE A 386 21.37 -12.56 -6.85
C ILE A 386 21.90 -11.48 -7.79
N VAL A 387 21.33 -10.27 -7.72
CA VAL A 387 21.75 -9.13 -8.56
C VAL A 387 23.19 -8.71 -8.25
N GLU A 388 23.60 -8.75 -6.99
CA GLU A 388 24.96 -8.41 -6.54
C GLU A 388 25.98 -9.54 -6.80
N GLY A 389 25.48 -10.75 -7.05
CA GLY A 389 26.34 -11.92 -7.29
C GLY A 389 26.95 -12.52 -6.03
N ASP A 390 26.25 -12.44 -4.90
CA ASP A 390 26.69 -12.94 -3.59
C ASP A 390 26.73 -14.48 -3.50
N GLY A 391 26.13 -15.17 -4.49
CA GLY A 391 26.11 -16.64 -4.56
C GLY A 391 25.58 -17.15 -5.89
N ALA A 392 25.42 -18.46 -5.98
CA ALA A 392 24.76 -19.06 -7.13
C ALA A 392 23.27 -18.71 -7.13
N PRO A 393 22.71 -18.17 -8.23
CA PRO A 393 21.35 -17.64 -8.25
C PRO A 393 20.30 -18.68 -7.84
N VAL A 394 20.42 -19.92 -8.32
CA VAL A 394 19.51 -21.01 -7.96
C VAL A 394 19.60 -21.37 -6.47
N GLU A 395 20.81 -21.40 -5.89
CA GLU A 395 20.99 -21.73 -4.48
C GLU A 395 20.39 -20.64 -3.56
N LEU A 396 20.57 -19.36 -3.92
CA LEU A 396 19.97 -18.23 -3.18
C LEU A 396 18.44 -18.27 -3.27
N TRP A 397 17.90 -18.59 -4.44
CA TRP A 397 16.45 -18.72 -4.65
C TRP A 397 15.86 -19.88 -3.84
N ASP A 398 16.47 -21.07 -3.89
CA ASP A 398 16.04 -22.24 -3.11
C ASP A 398 16.13 -21.99 -1.60
N GLN A 399 17.17 -21.28 -1.14
CA GLN A 399 17.28 -20.89 0.27
C GLN A 399 16.18 -19.91 0.69
N MET A 400 15.80 -18.97 -0.17
CA MET A 400 14.67 -18.09 0.05
C MET A 400 13.38 -18.88 0.22
N ILE A 401 13.08 -19.81 -0.71
CA ILE A 401 11.89 -20.67 -0.64
C ILE A 401 11.84 -21.41 0.69
N ALA A 402 12.94 -22.06 1.09
CA ALA A 402 13.03 -22.81 2.35
C ALA A 402 12.80 -21.90 3.58
N ASN A 403 13.31 -20.67 3.56
CA ASN A 403 13.12 -19.71 4.64
C ASN A 403 11.65 -19.28 4.76
N ILE A 404 10.98 -19.00 3.62
CA ILE A 404 9.57 -18.62 3.60
C ILE A 404 8.71 -19.80 4.08
N GLU A 405 8.92 -21.01 3.57
CA GLU A 405 8.19 -22.21 4.01
C GLU A 405 8.34 -22.46 5.52
N GLY A 406 9.53 -22.19 6.07
CA GLY A 406 9.79 -22.30 7.51
C GLY A 406 9.07 -21.23 8.36
N GLN A 407 8.62 -20.13 7.76
CA GLN A 407 7.88 -19.08 8.46
C GLN A 407 6.35 -19.25 8.34
N ILE A 408 5.88 -19.90 7.27
CA ILE A 408 4.45 -20.12 7.02
C ILE A 408 3.89 -21.27 7.86
N GLN A 409 4.75 -22.25 8.23
CA GLN A 409 4.38 -23.41 9.09
C GLN A 409 4.20 -22.99 10.56
#